data_50c7364c6db5b02b618d6e85ee762845
#
_entry.id   50c7364c6db5b02b618d6e85ee762845
#
_cell.length_a   1.000
_cell.length_b   1.000
_cell.length_c   1.000
_cell.angle_alpha   90.00
_cell.angle_beta   90.00
_cell.angle_gamma   90.00
#
_symmetry.space_group_name_H-M   'P 1'
#
loop_
_entity.id
_entity.type
_entity.pdbx_description
1 polymer ?
#
loop_
_entity_poly.entity_id
_entity_poly.type
_entity_poly.pdbx_seq_one_letter_code
_entity_poly.pdbx_strand_id
1 'polypeptide(L)'
;MRNIARLSDNDRRELFRNTADKMGLNDAIVEKDFWVCFTLDYLFHRSPWKESITFKGGTSLSKAFHLISRFSEDIDLILDWRVLGYGKDEPWEKRSNTKQDAFNKEANVRAEVFLSETFCPAVKAGLSQEIGCEANVYIDEKDKQTVIFAYPHRGLLQKQR
;
A
#
# COMPACT_ATOMS: atom_id res chain seq x y z
N MET A 1 -11.36 12.69 -0.31
CA MET A 1 -10.89 11.63 -1.25
C MET A 1 -11.98 10.61 -1.60
N ARG A 2 -12.78 10.08 -0.66
CA ARG A 2 -13.87 9.10 -0.94
C ARG A 2 -14.82 9.53 -2.07
N ASN A 3 -15.29 10.77 -2.07
CA ASN A 3 -16.21 11.25 -3.10
C ASN A 3 -15.60 11.17 -4.51
N ILE A 4 -14.32 11.47 -4.64
CA ILE A 4 -13.60 11.36 -5.92
C ILE A 4 -13.41 9.88 -6.33
N ALA A 5 -13.04 9.02 -5.37
CA ALA A 5 -12.89 7.60 -5.64
C ALA A 5 -14.18 6.92 -6.12
N ARG A 6 -15.35 7.45 -5.72
CA ARG A 6 -16.69 6.95 -6.07
C ARG A 6 -17.31 7.60 -7.31
N LEU A 7 -16.65 8.57 -7.93
CA LEU A 7 -17.09 9.11 -9.21
C LEU A 7 -17.13 8.03 -10.29
N SER A 8 -17.95 8.27 -11.32
CA SER A 8 -17.89 7.45 -12.52
C SER A 8 -16.47 7.51 -13.12
N ASP A 9 -16.07 6.48 -13.87
CA ASP A 9 -14.76 6.45 -14.51
C ASP A 9 -14.55 7.66 -15.44
N ASN A 10 -15.60 8.13 -16.10
CA ASN A 10 -15.55 9.29 -17.00
C ASN A 10 -15.33 10.59 -16.22
N ASP A 11 -16.13 10.83 -15.16
CA ASP A 11 -16.02 12.05 -14.35
C ASP A 11 -14.66 12.12 -13.65
N ARG A 12 -14.17 10.98 -13.14
CA ARG A 12 -12.87 10.89 -12.47
C ARG A 12 -11.73 11.17 -13.45
N ARG A 13 -11.81 10.63 -14.67
CA ARG A 13 -10.83 10.89 -15.73
C ARG A 13 -10.82 12.36 -16.15
N GLU A 14 -11.98 12.96 -16.34
CA GLU A 14 -12.09 14.39 -16.66
C GLU A 14 -11.48 15.25 -15.54
N LEU A 15 -11.78 14.91 -14.28
CA LEU A 15 -11.19 15.60 -13.12
C LEU A 15 -9.66 15.51 -13.13
N PHE A 16 -9.08 14.32 -13.37
CA PHE A 16 -7.63 14.15 -13.40
C PHE A 16 -6.99 14.87 -14.57
N ARG A 17 -7.58 14.82 -15.76
CA ARG A 17 -7.12 15.57 -16.92
C ARG A 17 -7.12 17.09 -16.66
N ASN A 18 -8.24 17.64 -16.18
CA ASN A 18 -8.34 19.06 -15.87
C ASN A 18 -7.35 19.51 -14.79
N THR A 19 -7.05 18.63 -13.85
CA THR A 19 -6.04 18.88 -12.81
C THR A 19 -4.63 18.85 -13.41
N ALA A 20 -4.34 17.87 -14.24
CA ALA A 20 -3.05 17.72 -14.93
C ALA A 20 -2.75 18.93 -15.81
N ASP A 21 -3.72 19.38 -16.60
CA ASP A 21 -3.59 20.57 -17.45
C ASP A 21 -3.26 21.82 -16.62
N LYS A 22 -3.92 22.02 -15.48
CA LYS A 22 -3.64 23.15 -14.58
C LYS A 22 -2.27 23.09 -13.90
N MET A 23 -1.78 21.89 -13.65
CA MET A 23 -0.48 21.66 -12.99
C MET A 23 0.68 21.50 -13.96
N GLY A 24 0.43 21.41 -15.24
CA GLY A 24 1.45 21.10 -16.26
C GLY A 24 2.04 19.70 -16.11
N LEU A 25 1.21 18.73 -15.66
CA LEU A 25 1.60 17.34 -15.43
C LEU A 25 0.89 16.41 -16.42
N ASN A 26 1.34 15.15 -16.44
CA ASN A 26 0.64 14.08 -17.14
C ASN A 26 -0.55 13.58 -16.28
N ASP A 27 -1.70 13.34 -16.90
CA ASP A 27 -2.92 12.85 -16.23
C ASP A 27 -2.71 11.51 -15.50
N ALA A 28 -1.91 10.60 -16.07
CA ALA A 28 -1.55 9.35 -15.44
C ALA A 28 -0.76 9.54 -14.14
N ILE A 29 0.05 10.59 -14.03
CA ILE A 29 0.78 10.94 -12.81
C ILE A 29 -0.21 11.43 -11.75
N VAL A 30 -1.15 12.29 -12.11
CA VAL A 30 -2.18 12.83 -11.21
C VAL A 30 -3.07 11.72 -10.70
N GLU A 31 -3.52 10.82 -11.59
CA GLU A 31 -4.34 9.66 -11.19
C GLU A 31 -3.60 8.75 -10.21
N LYS A 32 -2.36 8.40 -10.53
CA LYS A 32 -1.51 7.55 -9.68
C LYS A 32 -1.28 8.18 -8.30
N ASP A 33 -0.95 9.45 -8.27
CA ASP A 33 -0.74 10.22 -7.04
C ASP A 33 -2.00 10.23 -6.16
N PHE A 34 -3.17 10.40 -6.77
CA PHE A 34 -4.43 10.32 -6.08
C PHE A 34 -4.63 8.95 -5.41
N TRP A 35 -4.39 7.85 -6.14
CA TRP A 35 -4.60 6.51 -5.60
C TRP A 35 -3.57 6.13 -4.53
N VAL A 36 -2.31 6.59 -4.65
CA VAL A 36 -1.32 6.46 -3.58
C VAL A 36 -1.80 7.17 -2.32
N CYS A 37 -2.19 8.44 -2.43
CA CYS A 37 -2.68 9.21 -1.29
C CYS A 37 -3.97 8.62 -0.70
N PHE A 38 -4.89 8.12 -1.53
CA PHE A 38 -6.12 7.46 -1.10
C PHE A 38 -5.83 6.17 -0.31
N THR A 39 -4.89 5.36 -0.79
CA THR A 39 -4.47 4.12 -0.13
C THR A 39 -3.79 4.41 1.21
N LEU A 40 -2.90 5.39 1.25
CA LEU A 40 -2.26 5.84 2.50
C LEU A 40 -3.29 6.34 3.52
N ASP A 41 -4.23 7.18 3.09
CA ASP A 41 -5.31 7.68 3.96
C ASP A 41 -6.16 6.54 4.53
N TYR A 42 -6.47 5.50 3.72
CA TYR A 42 -7.15 4.32 4.22
C TYR A 42 -6.29 3.53 5.21
N LEU A 43 -5.05 3.22 4.85
CA LEU A 43 -4.16 2.37 5.66
C LEU A 43 -3.88 2.96 7.04
N PHE A 44 -3.63 4.27 7.12
CA PHE A 44 -3.21 4.93 8.36
C PHE A 44 -4.34 5.55 9.19
N HIS A 45 -5.55 5.67 8.66
CA HIS A 45 -6.66 6.24 9.41
C HIS A 45 -7.83 5.28 9.62
N ARG A 46 -8.05 4.31 8.72
CA ARG A 46 -9.26 3.49 8.72
C ARG A 46 -9.03 1.99 8.73
N SER A 47 -7.84 1.54 8.32
CA SER A 47 -7.54 0.11 8.32
C SER A 47 -7.43 -0.44 9.75
N PRO A 48 -7.74 -1.72 9.97
CA PRO A 48 -7.50 -2.37 11.27
C PRO A 48 -6.02 -2.47 11.63
N TRP A 49 -5.13 -2.24 10.67
CA TRP A 49 -3.67 -2.38 10.80
C TRP A 49 -2.94 -1.05 11.04
N LYS A 50 -3.66 0.08 11.16
CA LYS A 50 -3.09 1.43 11.26
C LYS A 50 -2.04 1.60 12.36
N GLU A 51 -2.17 0.85 13.47
CA GLU A 51 -1.22 0.89 14.60
C GLU A 51 -0.11 -0.16 14.46
N SER A 52 -0.18 -1.03 13.45
CA SER A 52 0.75 -2.14 13.25
C SER A 52 1.62 -1.98 12.00
N ILE A 53 1.49 -0.86 11.31
CA ILE A 53 2.27 -0.54 10.12
C ILE A 53 2.96 0.81 10.28
N THR A 54 4.16 0.93 9.72
CA THR A 54 4.91 2.19 9.69
C THR A 54 5.29 2.50 8.24
N PHE A 55 5.03 3.73 7.81
CA PHE A 55 5.37 4.19 6.47
C PHE A 55 6.86 4.52 6.36
N LYS A 56 7.53 3.97 5.34
CA LYS A 56 8.95 4.20 5.07
C LYS A 56 9.21 4.49 3.59
N GLY A 57 10.49 4.55 3.22
CA GLY A 57 10.94 4.64 1.84
C GLY A 57 10.81 6.02 1.20
N GLY A 58 11.03 6.07 -0.11
CA GLY A 58 11.03 7.32 -0.89
C GLY A 58 9.69 8.03 -0.89
N THR A 59 8.59 7.29 -0.92
CA THR A 59 7.23 7.85 -0.87
C THR A 59 6.94 8.52 0.45
N SER A 60 7.44 7.99 1.58
CA SER A 60 7.31 8.65 2.88
C SER A 60 8.09 9.97 2.94
N LEU A 61 9.31 10.00 2.39
CA LEU A 61 10.12 11.22 2.31
C LEU A 61 9.46 12.31 1.46
N SER A 62 8.79 11.92 0.38
CA SER A 62 8.05 12.83 -0.48
C SER A 62 6.73 13.29 0.12
N LYS A 63 5.85 12.37 0.54
CA LYS A 63 4.46 12.64 0.93
C LYS A 63 4.30 13.13 2.37
N ALA A 64 5.05 12.52 3.32
CA ALA A 64 4.92 12.86 4.73
C ALA A 64 5.90 13.96 5.18
N PHE A 65 7.10 13.96 4.64
CA PHE A 65 8.17 14.87 5.08
C PHE A 65 8.52 15.96 4.08
N HIS A 66 8.03 15.91 2.84
CA HIS A 66 8.31 16.89 1.78
C HIS A 66 9.80 17.14 1.53
N LEU A 67 10.66 16.13 1.78
CA LEU A 67 12.11 16.23 1.65
C LEU A 67 12.60 16.03 0.23
N ILE A 68 11.82 15.38 -0.61
CA ILE A 68 12.12 15.15 -2.02
C ILE A 68 10.87 15.41 -2.87
N SER A 69 11.06 15.99 -4.05
CA SER A 69 9.98 16.31 -5.00
C SER A 69 9.76 15.19 -6.05
N ARG A 70 10.33 14.00 -5.82
CA ARG A 70 10.16 12.87 -6.72
C ARG A 70 8.77 12.24 -6.56
N PHE A 71 8.08 12.02 -7.66
CA PHE A 71 6.92 11.15 -7.69
C PHE A 71 7.36 9.72 -7.39
N SER A 72 6.67 9.05 -6.47
CA SER A 72 6.90 7.64 -6.13
C SER A 72 5.57 6.90 -6.14
N GLU A 73 5.60 5.69 -6.70
CA GLU A 73 4.42 4.86 -6.93
C GLU A 73 4.24 3.78 -5.86
N ASP A 74 5.34 3.43 -5.18
CA ASP A 74 5.35 2.34 -4.22
C ASP A 74 5.08 2.86 -2.80
N ILE A 75 4.31 2.09 -2.03
CA ILE A 75 4.05 2.34 -0.62
C ILE A 75 4.85 1.32 0.18
N ASP A 76 6.02 1.74 0.66
CA ASP A 76 6.86 0.89 1.51
C ASP A 76 6.36 0.90 2.96
N LEU A 77 6.06 -0.25 3.50
CA LEU A 77 5.58 -0.42 4.86
C LEU A 77 6.51 -1.31 5.69
N ILE A 78 6.67 -0.96 6.95
CA ILE A 78 7.23 -1.86 7.97
C ILE A 78 6.04 -2.42 8.74
N LEU A 79 5.96 -3.75 8.80
CA LEU A 79 4.98 -4.45 9.61
C LEU A 79 5.54 -4.66 11.02
N ASP A 80 4.73 -4.39 12.04
CA ASP A 80 5.07 -4.73 13.41
C ASP A 80 5.08 -6.26 13.57
N TRP A 81 6.23 -6.82 13.94
CA TRP A 81 6.43 -8.27 14.09
C TRP A 81 5.51 -8.92 15.15
N ARG A 82 4.91 -8.11 16.06
CA ARG A 82 3.97 -8.61 17.06
C ARG A 82 2.70 -9.19 16.41
N VAL A 83 2.29 -8.69 15.25
CA VAL A 83 1.16 -9.26 14.49
C VAL A 83 1.47 -10.65 13.92
N LEU A 84 2.76 -11.00 13.83
CA LEU A 84 3.24 -12.31 13.41
C LEU A 84 3.42 -13.29 14.59
N GLY A 85 3.05 -12.86 15.81
CA GLY A 85 3.14 -13.67 17.03
C GLY A 85 4.48 -13.63 17.74
N TYR A 86 5.37 -12.70 17.39
CA TYR A 86 6.64 -12.50 18.09
C TYR A 86 6.49 -11.59 19.31
N GLY A 87 7.32 -11.83 20.34
CA GLY A 87 7.44 -10.95 21.49
C GLY A 87 8.04 -9.59 21.11
N LYS A 88 7.81 -8.56 21.94
CA LYS A 88 8.26 -7.19 21.70
C LYS A 88 9.77 -7.10 21.41
N ASP A 89 10.57 -7.79 22.21
CA ASP A 89 12.03 -7.72 22.16
C ASP A 89 12.67 -8.93 21.47
N GLU A 90 11.87 -9.93 21.08
CA GLU A 90 12.33 -11.19 20.51
C GLU A 90 13.21 -11.03 19.27
N PRO A 91 12.94 -10.13 18.31
CA PRO A 91 13.81 -9.91 17.16
C PRO A 91 15.21 -9.42 17.52
N TRP A 92 15.37 -8.80 18.71
CA TRP A 92 16.62 -8.21 19.19
C TRP A 92 17.44 -9.13 20.12
N GLU A 93 16.93 -10.32 20.41
CA GLU A 93 17.64 -11.30 21.22
C GLU A 93 18.96 -11.70 20.57
N LYS A 94 20.00 -11.86 21.38
CA LYS A 94 21.32 -12.32 20.89
C LYS A 94 21.21 -13.76 20.41
N ARG A 95 21.55 -13.98 19.13
CA ARG A 95 21.58 -15.28 18.47
C ARG A 95 22.90 -15.48 17.75
N SER A 96 23.31 -16.75 17.53
CA SER A 96 24.37 -17.04 16.56
C SER A 96 23.88 -16.72 15.15
N ASN A 97 24.79 -16.49 14.20
CA ASN A 97 24.45 -16.16 12.82
C ASN A 97 23.49 -17.19 12.20
N THR A 98 23.74 -18.49 12.43
CA THR A 98 22.87 -19.57 11.93
C THR A 98 21.46 -19.50 12.53
N LYS A 99 21.34 -19.22 13.83
CA LYS A 99 20.03 -19.08 14.49
C LYS A 99 19.32 -17.80 14.05
N GLN A 100 20.06 -16.73 13.80
CA GLN A 100 19.49 -15.48 13.25
C GLN A 100 18.96 -15.68 11.83
N ASP A 101 19.70 -16.40 10.99
CA ASP A 101 19.23 -16.76 9.65
C ASP A 101 17.95 -17.59 9.67
N ALA A 102 17.88 -18.59 10.55
CA ALA A 102 16.68 -19.41 10.73
C ALA A 102 15.49 -18.55 11.20
N PHE A 103 15.71 -17.67 12.18
CA PHE A 103 14.70 -16.73 12.65
C PHE A 103 14.19 -15.82 11.53
N ASN A 104 15.08 -15.23 10.74
CA ASN A 104 14.69 -14.34 9.64
C ASN A 104 13.89 -15.08 8.56
N LYS A 105 14.27 -16.31 8.22
CA LYS A 105 13.54 -17.16 7.27
C LYS A 105 12.12 -17.46 7.78
N GLU A 106 12.00 -17.84 9.05
CA GLU A 106 10.71 -18.11 9.67
C GLU A 106 9.85 -16.85 9.71
N ALA A 107 10.42 -15.70 10.07
CA ALA A 107 9.71 -14.42 10.09
C ALA A 107 9.17 -14.03 8.71
N ASN A 108 9.96 -14.26 7.64
CA ASN A 108 9.51 -14.02 6.28
C ASN A 108 8.32 -14.94 5.90
N VAL A 109 8.40 -16.23 6.23
CA VAL A 109 7.29 -17.17 5.97
C VAL A 109 6.03 -16.75 6.72
N ARG A 110 6.15 -16.38 8.00
CA ARG A 110 5.00 -15.88 8.77
C ARG A 110 4.44 -14.58 8.19
N ALA A 111 5.29 -13.68 7.71
CA ALA A 111 4.85 -12.45 7.04
C ALA A 111 4.08 -12.75 5.76
N GLU A 112 4.55 -13.66 4.91
CA GLU A 112 3.88 -14.07 3.68
C GLU A 112 2.50 -14.68 3.97
N VAL A 113 2.39 -15.55 4.98
CA VAL A 113 1.11 -16.14 5.41
C VAL A 113 0.17 -15.04 5.92
N PHE A 114 0.66 -14.15 6.80
CA PHE A 114 -0.14 -13.04 7.31
C PHE A 114 -0.63 -12.12 6.18
N LEU A 115 0.25 -11.77 5.25
CA LEU A 115 -0.12 -10.91 4.11
C LEU A 115 -1.18 -11.57 3.23
N SER A 116 -1.04 -12.85 2.93
CA SER A 116 -1.97 -13.56 2.02
C SER A 116 -3.31 -13.89 2.68
N GLU A 117 -3.30 -14.35 3.93
CA GLU A 117 -4.50 -14.89 4.58
C GLU A 117 -5.27 -13.85 5.40
N THR A 118 -4.59 -12.77 5.83
CA THR A 118 -5.17 -11.81 6.77
C THR A 118 -5.15 -10.38 6.23
N PHE A 119 -3.99 -9.84 5.88
CA PHE A 119 -3.84 -8.44 5.50
C PHE A 119 -4.49 -8.13 4.16
N CYS A 120 -4.14 -8.88 3.11
CA CYS A 120 -4.64 -8.65 1.75
C CYS A 120 -6.17 -8.77 1.66
N PRO A 121 -6.84 -9.81 2.21
CA PRO A 121 -8.30 -9.88 2.25
C PRO A 121 -8.96 -8.74 3.02
N ALA A 122 -8.39 -8.33 4.16
CA ALA A 122 -8.92 -7.21 4.95
C ALA A 122 -8.78 -5.88 4.20
N VAL A 123 -7.63 -5.64 3.56
CA VAL A 123 -7.41 -4.44 2.73
C VAL A 123 -8.34 -4.44 1.52
N LYS A 124 -8.53 -5.58 0.85
CA LYS A 124 -9.48 -5.71 -0.26
C LYS A 124 -10.90 -5.33 0.18
N ALA A 125 -11.36 -5.90 1.29
CA ALA A 125 -12.69 -5.63 1.81
C ALA A 125 -12.87 -4.14 2.19
N GLY A 126 -11.89 -3.57 2.89
CA GLY A 126 -11.94 -2.17 3.31
C GLY A 126 -11.88 -1.19 2.14
N LEU A 127 -10.96 -1.38 1.18
CA LEU A 127 -10.91 -0.55 -0.02
C LEU A 127 -12.18 -0.68 -0.86
N SER A 128 -12.77 -1.88 -0.96
CA SER A 128 -14.06 -2.08 -1.65
C SER A 128 -15.17 -1.24 -1.02
N GLN A 129 -15.23 -1.21 0.30
CA GLN A 129 -16.18 -0.35 1.02
C GLN A 129 -15.93 1.14 0.77
N GLU A 130 -14.65 1.55 0.74
CA GLU A 130 -14.25 2.95 0.52
C GLU A 130 -14.62 3.43 -0.89
N ILE A 131 -14.35 2.63 -1.92
CA ILE A 131 -14.60 3.01 -3.32
C ILE A 131 -16.05 2.74 -3.77
N GLY A 132 -16.79 1.90 -3.04
CA GLY A 132 -18.18 1.56 -3.34
C GLY A 132 -18.35 0.50 -4.44
N CYS A 133 -17.28 -0.21 -4.80
CA CYS A 133 -17.29 -1.34 -5.72
C CYS A 133 -16.20 -2.34 -5.32
N GLU A 134 -16.14 -3.50 -5.95
CA GLU A 134 -15.09 -4.49 -5.63
C GLU A 134 -13.70 -3.97 -5.99
N ALA A 135 -12.81 -3.86 -5.00
CA ALA A 135 -11.41 -3.52 -5.18
C ALA A 135 -10.62 -4.73 -5.68
N ASN A 136 -9.76 -4.53 -6.67
CA ASN A 136 -8.85 -5.57 -7.13
C ASN A 136 -7.53 -5.49 -6.33
N VAL A 137 -7.46 -6.27 -5.24
CA VAL A 137 -6.29 -6.34 -4.35
C VAL A 137 -5.84 -7.80 -4.27
N TYR A 138 -4.55 -8.03 -4.49
CA TYR A 138 -3.96 -9.38 -4.52
C TYR A 138 -2.47 -9.37 -4.20
N ILE A 139 -1.91 -10.54 -3.87
CA ILE A 139 -0.47 -10.74 -3.67
C ILE A 139 0.23 -10.88 -5.03
N ASP A 140 1.39 -10.23 -5.19
CA ASP A 140 2.19 -10.39 -6.41
C ASP A 140 2.67 -11.85 -6.54
N GLU A 141 2.59 -12.40 -7.75
CA GLU A 141 3.01 -13.78 -8.03
C GLU A 141 4.52 -14.00 -7.84
N LYS A 142 5.32 -12.94 -8.08
CA LYS A 142 6.78 -12.99 -8.05
C LYS A 142 7.34 -12.60 -6.68
N ASP A 143 6.62 -11.79 -5.93
CA ASP A 143 7.02 -11.33 -4.61
C ASP A 143 5.87 -11.45 -3.61
N LYS A 144 5.93 -12.49 -2.78
CA LYS A 144 4.89 -12.81 -1.80
C LYS A 144 4.76 -11.77 -0.67
N GLN A 145 5.69 -10.84 -0.57
CA GLN A 145 5.65 -9.72 0.37
C GLN A 145 5.11 -8.43 -0.26
N THR A 146 4.72 -8.47 -1.52
CA THR A 146 4.12 -7.35 -2.24
C THR A 146 2.61 -7.55 -2.40
N VAL A 147 1.83 -6.58 -1.91
CA VAL A 147 0.38 -6.48 -2.12
C VAL A 147 0.12 -5.46 -3.23
N ILE A 148 -0.63 -5.87 -4.24
CA ILE A 148 -0.99 -5.02 -5.38
C ILE A 148 -2.42 -4.54 -5.20
N PHE A 149 -2.65 -3.25 -5.32
CA PHE A 149 -3.95 -2.65 -5.54
C PHE A 149 -4.05 -2.17 -6.98
N ALA A 150 -4.75 -2.93 -7.81
CA ALA A 150 -5.08 -2.51 -9.16
C ALA A 150 -6.34 -1.63 -9.10
N TYR A 151 -6.13 -0.32 -9.00
CA TYR A 151 -7.23 0.64 -8.89
C TYR A 151 -8.07 0.72 -10.18
N PRO A 152 -9.35 1.16 -10.09
CA PRO A 152 -10.25 1.24 -11.24
C PRO A 152 -9.69 2.16 -12.34
N HIS A 153 -9.21 1.58 -13.42
CA HIS A 153 -8.75 2.27 -14.61
C HIS A 153 -9.24 1.52 -15.86
N ARG A 154 -10.00 2.20 -16.73
CA ARG A 154 -10.38 1.60 -18.02
C ARG A 154 -9.27 1.85 -19.04
N GLY A 155 -8.52 0.79 -19.35
CA GLY A 155 -7.58 0.79 -20.47
C GLY A 155 -6.35 -0.07 -20.30
N LEU A 156 -5.76 -0.13 -19.13
CA LEU A 156 -4.65 -1.03 -18.80
C LEU A 156 -4.58 -1.12 -17.27
N LEU A 157 -4.61 -2.33 -16.73
CA LEU A 157 -4.33 -2.58 -15.32
C LEU A 157 -2.92 -2.07 -15.00
N GLN A 158 -2.79 -0.83 -14.53
CA GLN A 158 -1.52 -0.35 -14.00
C GLN A 158 -1.35 -0.91 -12.60
N LYS A 159 -0.30 -1.68 -12.41
CA LYS A 159 0.06 -2.30 -11.13
C LYS A 159 0.74 -1.23 -10.26
N GLN A 160 0.20 -0.98 -9.07
CA GLN A 160 0.97 -0.38 -7.97
C GLN A 160 1.68 -1.52 -7.23
N ARG A 161 2.98 -1.43 -7.12
CA ARG A 161 3.82 -2.30 -6.30
C ARG A 161 4.09 -1.67 -4.95
#